data_811a39a4570cc0f9156d2d40319eb41b
#
_entry.id   811a39a4570cc0f9156d2d40319eb41b
#
_cell.length_a   1.000
_cell.length_b   1.000
_cell.length_c   1.000
_cell.angle_alpha   90.00
_cell.angle_beta   90.00
_cell.angle_gamma   90.00
#
_symmetry.space_group_name_H-M   'P 1'
#
loop_
_entity.id
_entity.type
_entity.pdbx_description
1 polymer ?
#
loop_
_entity_poly.entity_id
_entity_poly.type
_entity_poly.pdbx_seq_one_letter_code
_entity_poly.pdbx_strand_id
1 'polypeptide(L)'
;IIDKFHIQFELGWKVLKELLKYEGRQEGNTGSPREILKAAYSIYGFLDEEIWLSMLKSRSSMTNIYDGIEAQKLVHVILDSYIPEFIRLRDNLQKRYPSLVETL
;
A
#
# COMPACT_ATOMS: atom_id res chain seq x y z
N ILE A 1 1.26 13.63 -9.59
CA ILE A 1 0.48 12.90 -8.57
C ILE A 1 0.50 11.40 -8.84
N ILE A 2 0.25 11.00 -10.09
CA ILE A 2 0.21 9.57 -10.42
C ILE A 2 1.57 8.90 -10.19
N ASP A 3 2.65 9.56 -10.59
CA ASP A 3 4.01 9.04 -10.40
C ASP A 3 4.33 8.89 -8.90
N LYS A 4 3.96 9.88 -8.10
CA LYS A 4 4.19 9.84 -6.65
C LYS A 4 3.34 8.77 -5.97
N PHE A 5 2.11 8.57 -6.42
CA PHE A 5 1.29 7.47 -5.94
C PHE A 5 1.96 6.12 -6.22
N HIS A 6 2.49 5.94 -7.43
CA HIS A 6 3.15 4.70 -7.81
C HIS A 6 4.34 4.40 -6.89
N ILE A 7 5.18 5.41 -6.67
CA ILE A 7 6.33 5.28 -5.76
C ILE A 7 5.86 4.95 -4.35
N GLN A 8 4.85 5.66 -3.86
CA GLN A 8 4.34 5.47 -2.50
C GLN A 8 3.72 4.09 -2.32
N PHE A 9 3.00 3.59 -3.32
CA PHE A 9 2.43 2.25 -3.25
C PHE A 9 3.54 1.19 -3.21
N GLU A 10 4.58 1.33 -4.04
CA GLU A 10 5.70 0.40 -4.04
C GLU A 10 6.41 0.37 -2.68
N LEU A 11 6.62 1.54 -2.08
CA LEU A 11 7.20 1.61 -0.74
C LEU A 11 6.27 0.98 0.30
N GLY A 12 4.98 1.25 0.21
CA GLY A 12 4.00 0.77 1.18
C GLY A 12 3.93 -0.74 1.26
N TRP A 13 3.75 -1.41 0.13
CA TRP A 13 3.65 -2.87 0.17
C TRP A 13 4.98 -3.55 0.52
N LYS A 14 6.11 -2.92 0.16
CA LYS A 14 7.43 -3.43 0.54
C LYS A 14 7.68 -3.29 2.04
N VAL A 15 7.22 -2.20 2.64
CA VAL A 15 7.26 -2.05 4.09
C VAL A 15 6.43 -3.15 4.76
N LEU A 16 5.24 -3.40 4.25
CA LEU A 16 4.39 -4.49 4.78
C LEU A 16 5.07 -5.85 4.64
N LYS A 17 5.77 -6.08 3.52
CA LYS A 17 6.53 -7.31 3.31
C LYS A 17 7.60 -7.47 4.39
N GLU A 18 8.37 -6.43 4.67
CA GLU A 18 9.40 -6.49 5.70
C GLU A 18 8.81 -6.69 7.09
N LEU A 19 7.66 -6.09 7.38
CA LEU A 19 6.97 -6.29 8.65
C LEU A 19 6.46 -7.71 8.80
N LEU A 20 5.98 -8.34 7.73
CA LEU A 20 5.59 -9.75 7.77
C LEU A 20 6.78 -10.64 8.09
N LYS A 21 7.95 -10.36 7.53
CA LYS A 21 9.18 -11.08 7.91
C LYS A 21 9.50 -10.88 9.37
N TYR A 22 9.40 -9.67 9.86
CA TYR A 22 9.67 -9.34 11.27
C TYR A 22 8.73 -10.11 12.19
N GLU A 23 7.46 -10.27 11.80
CA GLU A 23 6.45 -11.00 12.57
C GLU A 23 6.54 -12.52 12.34
N GLY A 24 7.50 -12.99 11.56
CA GLY A 24 7.70 -14.41 11.32
C GLY A 24 6.76 -15.04 10.32
N ARG A 25 6.08 -14.23 9.48
CA ARG A 25 5.15 -14.74 8.48
C ARG A 25 5.90 -15.15 7.22
N GLN A 26 5.59 -16.33 6.73
CA GLN A 26 6.25 -16.93 5.57
C GLN A 26 5.99 -16.14 4.28
N GLU A 27 4.82 -15.52 4.16
CA GLU A 27 4.44 -14.71 3.01
C GLU A 27 5.42 -13.56 2.78
N GLY A 28 6.06 -13.05 3.84
CA GLY A 28 7.06 -12.00 3.73
C GLY A 28 8.29 -12.39 2.93
N ASN A 29 8.55 -13.69 2.80
CA ASN A 29 9.73 -14.21 2.08
C ASN A 29 9.42 -14.53 0.61
N THR A 30 8.22 -15.01 0.31
CA THR A 30 7.90 -15.60 -0.98
C THR A 30 6.64 -15.05 -1.63
N GLY A 31 5.86 -14.22 -0.92
CA GLY A 31 4.56 -13.78 -1.41
C GLY A 31 4.61 -12.76 -2.54
N SER A 32 3.65 -12.82 -3.43
CA SER A 32 3.39 -11.77 -4.39
C SER A 32 2.81 -10.54 -3.68
N PRO A 33 2.78 -9.34 -4.32
CA PRO A 33 2.15 -8.17 -3.69
C PRO A 33 0.73 -8.43 -3.18
N ARG A 34 -0.07 -9.16 -3.94
CA ARG A 34 -1.44 -9.49 -3.53
C ARG A 34 -1.46 -10.38 -2.28
N GLU A 35 -0.61 -11.39 -2.24
CA GLU A 35 -0.52 -12.28 -1.08
C GLU A 35 -0.03 -11.54 0.16
N ILE A 36 0.93 -10.63 -0.02
CA ILE A 36 1.47 -9.83 1.06
C ILE A 36 0.40 -8.89 1.62
N LEU A 37 -0.39 -8.24 0.76
CA LEU A 37 -1.47 -7.36 1.21
C LEU A 37 -2.54 -8.14 1.99
N LYS A 38 -2.90 -9.33 1.53
CA LYS A 38 -3.88 -10.17 2.22
C LYS A 38 -3.36 -10.65 3.57
N ALA A 39 -2.11 -11.09 3.63
CA ALA A 39 -1.50 -11.52 4.88
C ALA A 39 -1.38 -10.34 5.86
N ALA A 40 -0.98 -9.17 5.37
CA ALA A 40 -0.89 -7.97 6.20
C ALA A 40 -2.26 -7.58 6.77
N TYR A 41 -3.31 -7.65 5.97
CA TYR A 41 -4.65 -7.35 6.45
C TYR A 41 -5.06 -8.29 7.59
N SER A 42 -4.68 -9.56 7.53
CA SER A 42 -5.02 -10.52 8.58
C SER A 42 -4.34 -10.21 9.93
N ILE A 43 -3.21 -9.50 9.90
CA ILE A 43 -2.49 -9.10 11.12
C ILE A 43 -2.85 -7.68 11.54
N TYR A 44 -2.94 -6.78 10.59
CA TYR A 44 -3.15 -5.35 10.83
C TYR A 44 -4.57 -4.97 10.44
N GLY A 45 -5.49 -5.06 11.41
CA GLY A 45 -6.90 -4.79 11.17
C GLY A 45 -7.21 -3.35 10.77
N PHE A 46 -6.25 -2.43 10.91
CA PHE A 46 -6.45 -1.04 10.48
C PHE A 46 -6.33 -0.85 8.97
N LEU A 47 -5.81 -1.84 8.24
CA LEU A 47 -5.72 -1.74 6.78
C LEU A 47 -7.09 -1.96 6.14
N ASP A 48 -7.37 -1.19 5.09
CA ASP A 48 -8.56 -1.42 4.27
C ASP A 48 -8.14 -2.28 3.07
N GLU A 49 -8.48 -3.56 3.13
CA GLU A 49 -8.09 -4.53 2.09
C GLU A 49 -8.58 -4.11 0.72
N GLU A 50 -9.81 -3.62 0.61
CA GLU A 50 -10.38 -3.22 -0.68
C GLU A 50 -9.60 -2.05 -1.30
N ILE A 51 -9.22 -1.07 -0.48
CA ILE A 51 -8.45 0.07 -0.97
C ILE A 51 -7.07 -0.38 -1.43
N TRP A 52 -6.39 -1.24 -0.66
CA TRP A 52 -5.06 -1.72 -1.03
C TRP A 52 -5.09 -2.58 -2.29
N LEU A 53 -6.09 -3.45 -2.45
CA LEU A 53 -6.24 -4.24 -3.66
C LEU A 53 -6.60 -3.36 -4.86
N SER A 54 -7.38 -2.29 -4.63
CA SER A 54 -7.67 -1.29 -5.66
C SER A 54 -6.39 -0.57 -6.12
N MET A 55 -5.50 -0.23 -5.18
CA MET A 55 -4.20 0.38 -5.52
C MET A 55 -3.38 -0.56 -6.40
N LEU A 56 -3.34 -1.84 -6.05
CA LEU A 56 -2.61 -2.85 -6.83
C LEU A 56 -3.16 -2.95 -8.26
N LYS A 57 -4.47 -2.95 -8.39
CA LYS A 57 -5.13 -2.97 -9.69
C LYS A 57 -4.82 -1.72 -10.50
N SER A 58 -4.88 -0.54 -9.88
CA SER A 58 -4.55 0.72 -10.54
C SER A 58 -3.10 0.74 -11.03
N ARG A 59 -2.18 0.24 -10.21
CA ARG A 59 -0.78 0.12 -10.59
C ARG A 59 -0.61 -0.74 -11.84
N SER A 60 -1.29 -1.88 -11.87
CA SER A 60 -1.17 -2.83 -12.98
C SER A 60 -1.73 -2.28 -14.30
N SER A 61 -2.70 -1.38 -14.23
CA SER A 61 -3.33 -0.78 -15.41
C SER A 61 -2.78 0.58 -15.78
N MET A 62 -1.80 1.12 -15.04
CA MET A 62 -1.26 2.47 -15.28
C MET A 62 -0.62 2.63 -16.67
N THR A 63 -0.03 1.58 -17.20
CA THR A 63 0.58 1.62 -18.52
C THR A 63 -0.45 1.81 -19.64
N ASN A 64 -1.73 1.61 -19.35
CA ASN A 64 -2.81 1.72 -20.31
C ASN A 64 -3.65 2.99 -20.14
N ILE A 65 -3.19 3.94 -19.34
CA ILE A 65 -3.89 5.21 -19.13
C ILE A 65 -3.37 6.22 -20.14
N TYR A 66 -4.05 6.30 -21.27
CA TYR A 66 -3.71 7.25 -22.34
C TYR A 66 -4.71 8.41 -22.41
N ASP A 67 -5.84 8.29 -21.75
CA ASP A 67 -6.95 9.23 -21.81
C ASP A 67 -6.86 10.18 -20.61
N GLY A 68 -6.97 11.48 -20.87
CA GLY A 68 -6.97 12.50 -19.81
C GLY A 68 -8.12 12.33 -18.83
N ILE A 69 -9.26 11.81 -19.26
CA ILE A 69 -10.40 11.55 -18.37
C ILE A 69 -10.06 10.43 -17.39
N GLU A 70 -9.44 9.36 -17.86
CA GLU A 70 -9.03 8.25 -16.99
C GLU A 70 -7.96 8.70 -16.01
N ALA A 71 -7.03 9.54 -16.44
CA ALA A 71 -6.01 10.10 -15.56
C ALA A 71 -6.65 10.98 -14.47
N GLN A 72 -7.64 11.79 -14.82
CA GLN A 72 -8.35 12.62 -13.85
C GLN A 72 -9.09 11.78 -12.83
N LYS A 73 -9.75 10.71 -13.26
CA LYS A 73 -10.45 9.80 -12.35
C LYS A 73 -9.47 9.18 -11.35
N LEU A 74 -8.31 8.75 -11.84
CA LEU A 74 -7.28 8.16 -10.97
C LEU A 74 -6.77 9.19 -9.96
N VAL A 75 -6.53 10.42 -10.38
CA VAL A 75 -6.10 11.49 -9.47
C VAL A 75 -7.13 11.70 -8.37
N HIS A 76 -8.42 11.72 -8.69
CA HIS A 76 -9.47 11.85 -7.68
C HIS A 76 -9.45 10.70 -6.68
N VAL A 77 -9.31 9.48 -7.15
CA VAL A 77 -9.25 8.30 -6.27
C VAL A 77 -8.01 8.37 -5.38
N ILE A 78 -6.87 8.78 -5.93
CA ILE A 78 -5.63 8.95 -5.17
C ILE A 78 -5.86 9.94 -4.02
N LEU A 79 -6.41 11.10 -4.32
CA LEU A 79 -6.63 12.14 -3.30
C LEU A 79 -7.67 11.74 -2.28
N ASP A 80 -8.78 11.12 -2.70
CA ASP A 80 -9.91 10.83 -1.83
C ASP A 80 -9.73 9.55 -1.00
N SER A 81 -9.03 8.56 -1.53
CA SER A 81 -8.96 7.25 -0.91
C SER A 81 -7.54 6.77 -0.61
N TYR A 82 -6.62 6.91 -1.55
CA TYR A 82 -5.29 6.30 -1.44
C TYR A 82 -4.37 7.07 -0.47
N ILE A 83 -4.33 8.39 -0.60
CA ILE A 83 -3.50 9.20 0.32
C ILE A 83 -3.96 9.07 1.76
N PRO A 84 -5.27 9.15 2.08
CA PRO A 84 -5.72 8.89 3.44
C PRO A 84 -5.33 7.50 3.95
N GLU A 85 -5.32 6.48 3.09
CA GLU A 85 -4.92 5.13 3.50
C GLU A 85 -3.42 5.05 3.79
N PHE A 86 -2.57 5.72 3.01
CA PHE A 86 -1.14 5.81 3.30
C PHE A 86 -0.88 6.51 4.64
N ILE A 87 -1.61 7.57 4.91
CA ILE A 87 -1.50 8.30 6.18
C ILE A 87 -1.92 7.40 7.34
N ARG A 88 -3.00 6.66 7.17
CA ARG A 88 -3.47 5.70 8.19
C ARG A 88 -2.42 4.63 8.46
N LEU A 89 -1.80 4.10 7.41
CA LEU A 89 -0.73 3.12 7.55
C LEU A 89 0.42 3.71 8.36
N ARG A 90 0.90 4.89 7.99
CA ARG A 90 2.00 5.56 8.69
C ARG A 90 1.68 5.75 10.17
N ASP A 91 0.50 6.31 10.47
CA ASP A 91 0.14 6.64 11.83
C ASP A 91 0.00 5.39 12.70
N ASN A 92 -0.59 4.33 12.15
CA ASN A 92 -0.76 3.09 12.90
C ASN A 92 0.55 2.34 13.08
N LEU A 93 1.45 2.39 12.10
CA LEU A 93 2.77 1.79 12.25
C LEU A 93 3.62 2.53 13.28
N GLN A 94 3.51 3.86 13.34
CA GLN A 94 4.19 4.64 14.38
C GLN A 94 3.75 4.25 15.77
N LYS A 95 2.46 3.96 15.96
CA LYS A 95 1.93 3.53 17.25
C LYS A 95 2.39 2.11 17.60
N ARG A 96 2.41 1.21 16.62
CA ARG A 96 2.72 -0.20 16.85
C ARG A 96 4.23 -0.46 16.92
N TYR A 97 5.02 0.27 16.11
CA TYR A 97 6.46 0.06 15.99
C TYR A 97 7.21 1.40 16.05
N PRO A 98 7.13 2.14 17.17
CA PRO A 98 7.74 3.47 17.20
C PRO A 98 9.24 3.44 16.95
N SER A 99 9.95 2.43 17.43
CA SER A 99 11.41 2.32 17.23
C SER A 99 11.77 1.98 15.79
N LEU A 100 10.96 1.17 15.11
CA LEU A 100 11.22 0.79 13.73
C LEU A 100 10.95 1.95 12.78
N VAL A 101 9.88 2.71 13.02
CA VAL A 101 9.51 3.82 12.14
C VAL A 101 10.54 4.95 12.24
N GLU A 102 11.10 5.19 13.42
CA GLU A 102 12.13 6.22 13.60
C GLU A 102 13.41 5.92 12.82
N THR A 103 13.67 4.67 12.49
CA THR A 103 14.86 4.29 11.74
C THR A 103 14.62 4.24 10.23
N LEU A 104 13.39 4.40 9.80
CA LEU A 104 13.04 4.44 8.38
C LEU A 104 13.18 5.84 7.82
#